data_69c5bb62dc94e80c15889f3c80bbfd4d
#
_entry.id   69c5bb62dc94e80c15889f3c80bbfd4d
#
_cell.length_a   1.000
_cell.length_b   1.000
_cell.length_c   1.000
_cell.angle_alpha   90.00
_cell.angle_beta   90.00
_cell.angle_gamma   90.00
#
_symmetry.space_group_name_H-M   'P 1'
#
loop_
_entity.id
_entity.type
_entity.pdbx_description
1 polymer ?
#
loop_
_entity_poly.entity_id
_entity_poly.type
_entity_poly.pdbx_seq_one_letter_code
_entity_poly.pdbx_strand_id
1 'polypeptide(L)'
;MPYIGRERSPIEPERSPPVYLWNKNYWKMKILVIDDERPIRSLMKEILDDEGHVTDVAEDGEVGLQMAEKERYDVIFCDIKMPNLSGEEVLGRLKDKGIDSPVVMISGHGDIDTAVKCIKLGAFDFLSKPLDLNRILITIKNATDKSNLMKEAKLLKKKVYGQEMIGESPEIQKVKEMIDKVAPTDARVLIQGGNGTGKELVARSLHQKSLRSAMPYIEVNCAAIPSELIESELFGHEKGSFTSAIKQHKGKFEQADGGTLFLDEIGDMSLSAQAKVLRVLQEKKLSRVGSDKDITVDVRVIAATNKNLREEIAKGNFREDLYHRLSVIIIQVPDLDERKSDIPLLVDYFIGQICDETGKSKRPIDADALQLLVDRSWTGNIRELRNVVERLLILSGPVITAADVKAYALL
;
A
#
# COMPACT_ATOMS: atom_id res chain seq x y z
N MET A 1 -10.45 28.74 -72.75
CA MET A 1 -9.55 29.53 -71.85
C MET A 1 -8.94 28.56 -70.89
N PRO A 2 -7.61 28.57 -70.68
CA PRO A 2 -6.84 27.42 -70.24
C PRO A 2 -6.72 27.34 -68.73
N TYR A 3 -6.71 26.11 -68.22
CA TYR A 3 -6.32 25.69 -66.87
C TYR A 3 -4.85 26.05 -66.59
N ILE A 4 -4.60 26.75 -65.50
CA ILE A 4 -3.27 27.00 -64.96
C ILE A 4 -3.04 25.91 -63.88
N GLY A 5 -2.14 24.95 -64.23
CA GLY A 5 -1.65 23.96 -63.30
C GLY A 5 -0.74 24.61 -62.23
N ARG A 6 -1.05 24.35 -60.96
CA ARG A 6 -0.11 24.61 -59.85
C ARG A 6 0.82 23.40 -59.72
N GLU A 7 2.08 23.63 -59.97
CA GLU A 7 3.18 22.73 -59.65
C GLU A 7 3.21 22.49 -58.13
N ARG A 8 3.22 21.23 -57.76
CA ARG A 8 3.52 20.81 -56.38
C ARG A 8 5.03 20.81 -56.20
N SER A 9 5.52 21.60 -55.28
CA SER A 9 6.88 21.56 -54.76
C SER A 9 7.16 20.20 -54.12
N PRO A 10 8.38 19.64 -54.21
CA PRO A 10 8.76 18.36 -53.61
C PRO A 10 8.70 18.45 -52.08
N ILE A 11 8.01 17.49 -51.47
CA ILE A 11 8.00 17.26 -50.02
C ILE A 11 9.38 16.86 -49.59
N GLU A 12 10.11 17.76 -48.89
CA GLU A 12 11.34 17.42 -48.18
C GLU A 12 10.96 16.37 -47.09
N PRO A 13 11.76 15.30 -46.92
CA PRO A 13 11.51 14.38 -45.80
C PRO A 13 11.74 15.09 -44.49
N GLU A 14 10.74 15.11 -43.64
CA GLU A 14 10.84 15.58 -42.25
C GLU A 14 12.04 14.88 -41.58
N ARG A 15 13.07 15.66 -41.29
CA ARG A 15 14.17 15.22 -40.43
C ARG A 15 13.57 15.01 -39.05
N SER A 16 13.54 13.74 -38.62
CA SER A 16 13.26 13.38 -37.24
C SER A 16 14.10 14.26 -36.31
N PRO A 17 13.51 14.89 -35.28
CA PRO A 17 14.30 15.71 -34.38
C PRO A 17 15.36 14.84 -33.69
N PRO A 18 16.56 15.39 -33.42
CA PRO A 18 17.61 14.64 -32.75
C PRO A 18 17.13 14.20 -31.36
N VAL A 19 17.41 12.95 -31.01
CA VAL A 19 16.99 12.21 -29.82
C VAL A 19 17.51 12.83 -28.50
N TYR A 20 18.09 14.01 -28.48
CA TYR A 20 18.81 14.63 -27.37
C TYR A 20 18.21 15.95 -26.88
N LEU A 21 16.88 15.97 -26.62
CA LEU A 21 16.31 17.04 -25.78
C LEU A 21 15.58 16.39 -24.58
N TRP A 22 16.35 15.70 -23.75
CA TRP A 22 15.91 15.32 -22.41
C TRP A 22 15.92 16.60 -21.55
N ASN A 23 14.76 16.94 -21.02
CA ASN A 23 14.57 18.09 -20.14
C ASN A 23 15.44 17.87 -18.87
N LYS A 24 16.53 18.62 -18.71
CA LYS A 24 17.57 18.52 -17.66
C LYS A 24 17.04 18.66 -16.21
N ASN A 25 15.75 18.86 -16.00
CA ASN A 25 15.23 19.27 -14.69
C ASN A 25 14.48 18.19 -13.88
N TYR A 26 14.52 16.89 -14.25
CA TYR A 26 13.62 15.93 -13.59
C TYR A 26 14.23 14.92 -12.62
N TRP A 27 15.56 14.65 -12.61
CA TRP A 27 16.10 13.54 -11.82
C TRP A 27 17.49 13.82 -11.23
N LYS A 28 17.58 14.61 -10.14
CA LYS A 28 18.82 14.69 -9.36
C LYS A 28 18.90 13.47 -8.45
N MET A 29 19.79 12.54 -8.75
CA MET A 29 20.00 11.31 -7.98
C MET A 29 21.28 11.36 -7.18
N LYS A 30 21.33 10.61 -6.06
CA LYS A 30 22.55 10.39 -5.29
C LYS A 30 23.14 9.04 -5.66
N ILE A 31 24.33 9.05 -6.22
CA ILE A 31 25.00 7.88 -6.80
C ILE A 31 26.31 7.62 -6.04
N LEU A 32 26.60 6.36 -5.70
CA LEU A 32 27.86 5.95 -5.14
C LEU A 32 28.65 5.15 -6.19
N VAL A 33 29.93 5.51 -6.38
CA VAL A 33 30.86 4.77 -7.24
C VAL A 33 31.97 4.18 -6.39
N ILE A 34 32.09 2.85 -6.38
CA ILE A 34 33.10 2.10 -5.65
C ILE A 34 34.02 1.42 -6.67
N ASP A 35 35.27 1.85 -6.75
CA ASP A 35 36.26 1.35 -7.68
C ASP A 35 37.66 1.67 -7.12
N ASP A 36 38.63 0.78 -7.17
CA ASP A 36 39.99 1.04 -6.66
C ASP A 36 40.84 1.89 -7.61
N GLU A 37 40.44 1.96 -8.90
CA GLU A 37 41.12 2.76 -9.90
C GLU A 37 40.69 4.23 -9.86
N ARG A 38 41.57 5.12 -9.34
CA ARG A 38 41.33 6.57 -9.27
C ARG A 38 40.86 7.21 -10.61
N PRO A 39 41.46 6.88 -11.78
CA PRO A 39 41.02 7.43 -13.04
C PRO A 39 39.56 7.13 -13.36
N ILE A 40 39.08 5.91 -13.05
CA ILE A 40 37.69 5.50 -13.29
C ILE A 40 36.75 6.23 -12.36
N ARG A 41 37.07 6.32 -11.07
CA ARG A 41 36.30 7.10 -10.12
C ARG A 41 36.16 8.57 -10.53
N SER A 42 37.27 9.19 -10.98
CA SER A 42 37.24 10.60 -11.41
C SER A 42 36.40 10.80 -12.65
N LEU A 43 36.55 9.93 -13.65
CA LEU A 43 35.77 9.97 -14.90
C LEU A 43 34.28 9.77 -14.63
N MET A 44 33.91 8.74 -13.84
CA MET A 44 32.50 8.48 -13.50
C MET A 44 31.89 9.66 -12.73
N LYS A 45 32.64 10.23 -11.79
CA LYS A 45 32.18 11.38 -11.03
C LYS A 45 31.92 12.57 -11.94
N GLU A 46 32.88 12.93 -12.83
CA GLU A 46 32.73 14.04 -13.76
C GLU A 46 31.52 13.85 -14.67
N ILE A 47 31.40 12.68 -15.28
CA ILE A 47 30.27 12.34 -16.17
C ILE A 47 28.91 12.48 -15.44
N LEU A 48 28.79 11.94 -14.25
CA LEU A 48 27.53 11.90 -13.52
C LEU A 48 27.16 13.26 -12.92
N ASP A 49 28.17 14.03 -12.45
CA ASP A 49 27.97 15.40 -11.96
C ASP A 49 27.57 16.34 -13.12
N ASP A 50 28.13 16.18 -14.34
CA ASP A 50 27.77 16.96 -15.53
C ASP A 50 26.33 16.68 -16.00
N GLU A 51 25.84 15.45 -15.79
CA GLU A 51 24.45 15.08 -16.05
C GLU A 51 23.48 15.53 -14.92
N GLY A 52 24.01 16.20 -13.88
CA GLY A 52 23.22 16.83 -12.82
C GLY A 52 22.93 15.93 -11.61
N HIS A 53 23.58 14.77 -11.50
CA HIS A 53 23.51 13.89 -10.34
C HIS A 53 24.42 14.38 -9.21
N VAL A 54 24.35 13.75 -8.02
CA VAL A 54 25.28 13.95 -6.90
C VAL A 54 26.06 12.67 -6.73
N THR A 55 27.37 12.72 -6.99
CA THR A 55 28.18 11.52 -7.00
C THR A 55 29.20 11.49 -5.88
N ASP A 56 29.06 10.52 -5.01
CA ASP A 56 30.06 10.14 -4.00
C ASP A 56 30.95 9.01 -4.55
N VAL A 57 32.20 9.00 -4.12
CA VAL A 57 33.18 7.99 -4.58
C VAL A 57 33.85 7.32 -3.38
N ALA A 58 34.07 6.01 -3.50
CA ALA A 58 34.79 5.21 -2.53
C ALA A 58 35.95 4.48 -3.22
N GLU A 59 37.10 4.42 -2.55
CA GLU A 59 38.33 3.86 -3.12
C GLU A 59 38.48 2.36 -2.91
N ASP A 60 37.65 1.76 -2.08
CA ASP A 60 37.60 0.33 -1.85
C ASP A 60 36.22 -0.13 -1.38
N GLY A 61 36.01 -1.45 -1.30
CA GLY A 61 34.74 -2.04 -0.90
C GLY A 61 34.33 -1.76 0.55
N GLU A 62 35.28 -1.60 1.48
CA GLU A 62 34.97 -1.33 2.89
C GLU A 62 34.48 0.10 3.09
N VAL A 63 35.16 1.08 2.48
CA VAL A 63 34.73 2.49 2.49
C VAL A 63 33.37 2.62 1.83
N GLY A 64 33.18 1.97 0.67
CA GLY A 64 31.89 1.98 -0.05
C GLY A 64 30.74 1.41 0.79
N LEU A 65 30.97 0.30 1.47
CA LEU A 65 29.99 -0.31 2.37
C LEU A 65 29.62 0.62 3.54
N GLN A 66 30.62 1.22 4.20
CA GLN A 66 30.39 2.18 5.29
C GLN A 66 29.60 3.42 4.84
N MET A 67 29.86 3.91 3.64
CA MET A 67 29.11 5.04 3.06
C MET A 67 27.67 4.64 2.79
N ALA A 68 27.43 3.47 2.20
CA ALA A 68 26.07 2.96 1.91
C ALA A 68 25.26 2.64 3.17
N GLU A 69 25.91 2.40 4.32
CA GLU A 69 25.26 2.24 5.62
C GLU A 69 24.83 3.58 6.25
N LYS A 70 25.62 4.62 6.03
CA LYS A 70 25.37 5.96 6.61
C LYS A 70 24.34 6.74 5.82
N GLU A 71 24.32 6.57 4.51
CA GLU A 71 23.51 7.36 3.62
C GLU A 71 22.85 6.48 2.55
N ARG A 72 21.71 6.94 2.06
CA ARG A 72 20.95 6.22 1.03
C ARG A 72 21.37 6.70 -0.35
N TYR A 73 21.69 5.76 -1.24
CA TYR A 73 22.00 5.99 -2.63
C TYR A 73 20.90 5.47 -3.54
N ASP A 74 20.60 6.18 -4.63
CA ASP A 74 19.62 5.75 -5.62
C ASP A 74 20.18 4.66 -6.53
N VAL A 75 21.49 4.67 -6.80
CA VAL A 75 22.24 3.63 -7.54
C VAL A 75 23.64 3.53 -6.96
N ILE A 76 24.17 2.32 -6.88
CA ILE A 76 25.56 2.03 -6.48
C ILE A 76 26.25 1.34 -7.66
N PHE A 77 27.31 1.94 -8.18
CA PHE A 77 28.24 1.30 -9.11
C PHE A 77 29.38 0.69 -8.31
N CYS A 78 29.71 -0.58 -8.55
CA CYS A 78 30.73 -1.29 -7.80
C CYS A 78 31.61 -2.12 -8.73
N ASP A 79 32.91 -1.87 -8.70
CA ASP A 79 33.89 -2.72 -9.40
C ASP A 79 33.93 -4.10 -8.75
N ILE A 80 34.12 -5.14 -9.57
CA ILE A 80 34.18 -6.52 -9.08
C ILE A 80 35.51 -6.83 -8.41
N LYS A 81 36.60 -6.38 -9.03
CA LYS A 81 37.95 -6.74 -8.62
C LYS A 81 38.59 -5.60 -7.84
N MET A 82 38.40 -5.59 -6.54
CA MET A 82 39.03 -4.63 -5.65
C MET A 82 39.88 -5.34 -4.59
N PRO A 83 40.97 -4.69 -4.09
CA PRO A 83 41.73 -5.21 -2.95
C PRO A 83 40.87 -5.22 -1.68
N ASN A 84 41.23 -6.06 -0.72
CA ASN A 84 40.61 -6.25 0.59
C ASN A 84 39.18 -6.84 0.53
N LEU A 85 38.20 -6.15 -0.07
CA LEU A 85 36.82 -6.59 -0.17
C LEU A 85 36.37 -6.53 -1.64
N SER A 86 36.10 -7.68 -2.24
CA SER A 86 35.63 -7.78 -3.62
C SER A 86 34.21 -7.21 -3.79
N GLY A 87 33.87 -6.74 -5.00
CA GLY A 87 32.53 -6.24 -5.28
C GLY A 87 31.43 -7.29 -5.07
N GLU A 88 31.70 -8.58 -5.25
CA GLU A 88 30.75 -9.66 -4.95
C GLU A 88 30.45 -9.72 -3.44
N GLU A 89 31.48 -9.56 -2.61
CA GLU A 89 31.32 -9.53 -1.14
C GLU A 89 30.60 -8.26 -0.66
N VAL A 90 30.90 -7.09 -1.31
CA VAL A 90 30.17 -5.84 -1.06
C VAL A 90 28.67 -6.04 -1.35
N LEU A 91 28.33 -6.61 -2.52
CA LEU A 91 26.95 -6.91 -2.90
C LEU A 91 26.25 -7.82 -1.89
N GLY A 92 26.92 -8.88 -1.42
CA GLY A 92 26.40 -9.79 -0.40
C GLY A 92 26.11 -9.06 0.92
N ARG A 93 27.08 -8.31 1.43
CA ARG A 93 26.94 -7.57 2.70
C ARG A 93 25.87 -6.46 2.65
N LEU A 94 25.74 -5.76 1.52
CA LEU A 94 24.66 -4.77 1.33
C LEU A 94 23.29 -5.41 1.47
N LYS A 95 23.11 -6.61 0.92
CA LYS A 95 21.87 -7.38 1.03
C LYS A 95 21.59 -7.89 2.44
N ASP A 96 22.61 -8.46 3.09
CA ASP A 96 22.48 -8.97 4.46
C ASP A 96 22.09 -7.86 5.44
N LYS A 97 22.50 -6.61 5.15
CA LYS A 97 22.14 -5.41 5.92
C LYS A 97 20.81 -4.78 5.49
N GLY A 98 20.09 -5.37 4.51
CA GLY A 98 18.80 -4.86 4.04
C GLY A 98 18.87 -3.53 3.28
N ILE A 99 20.01 -3.23 2.65
CA ILE A 99 20.18 -2.04 1.81
C ILE A 99 19.62 -2.34 0.42
N ASP A 100 18.46 -1.75 0.09
CA ASP A 100 17.67 -2.01 -1.13
C ASP A 100 18.15 -1.19 -2.36
N SER A 101 19.28 -0.46 -2.27
CA SER A 101 19.83 0.32 -3.39
C SER A 101 20.22 -0.61 -4.54
N PRO A 102 19.81 -0.32 -5.80
CA PRO A 102 20.25 -1.11 -6.96
C PRO A 102 21.76 -1.03 -7.13
N VAL A 103 22.43 -2.19 -7.17
CA VAL A 103 23.88 -2.30 -7.37
C VAL A 103 24.17 -2.71 -8.79
N VAL A 104 24.93 -1.91 -9.51
CA VAL A 104 25.44 -2.17 -10.88
C VAL A 104 26.90 -2.57 -10.79
N MET A 105 27.22 -3.79 -11.23
CA MET A 105 28.59 -4.28 -11.18
C MET A 105 29.39 -3.80 -12.38
N ILE A 106 30.64 -3.41 -12.17
CA ILE A 106 31.59 -2.99 -13.22
C ILE A 106 32.71 -4.03 -13.33
N SER A 107 33.15 -4.39 -14.52
CA SER A 107 34.28 -5.32 -14.71
C SER A 107 35.17 -4.97 -15.90
N GLY A 108 36.47 -5.10 -15.73
CA GLY A 108 37.45 -4.94 -16.78
C GLY A 108 37.63 -6.16 -17.74
N HIS A 109 37.09 -7.32 -17.36
CA HIS A 109 37.10 -8.53 -18.19
C HIS A 109 35.65 -8.94 -18.44
N GLY A 110 35.25 -8.94 -19.70
CA GLY A 110 33.88 -9.30 -20.13
C GLY A 110 33.58 -10.80 -20.01
N ASP A 111 33.86 -11.37 -18.83
CA ASP A 111 33.56 -12.78 -18.53
C ASP A 111 32.05 -12.90 -18.24
N ILE A 112 31.38 -13.57 -19.21
CA ILE A 112 29.91 -13.80 -19.12
C ILE A 112 29.56 -14.59 -17.86
N ASP A 113 30.42 -15.51 -17.42
CA ASP A 113 30.16 -16.33 -16.23
C ASP A 113 30.15 -15.47 -14.96
N THR A 114 31.07 -14.50 -14.87
CA THR A 114 31.10 -13.53 -13.75
C THR A 114 29.87 -12.61 -13.75
N ALA A 115 29.43 -12.13 -14.91
CA ALA A 115 28.21 -11.33 -15.04
C ALA A 115 26.98 -12.12 -14.58
N VAL A 116 26.82 -13.37 -15.06
CA VAL A 116 25.71 -14.25 -14.66
C VAL A 116 25.74 -14.53 -13.16
N LYS A 117 26.92 -14.72 -12.57
CA LYS A 117 27.08 -14.93 -11.13
C LYS A 117 26.62 -13.71 -10.33
N CYS A 118 27.04 -12.50 -10.71
CA CYS A 118 26.65 -11.26 -10.05
C CYS A 118 25.13 -11.03 -10.12
N ILE A 119 24.50 -11.28 -11.29
CA ILE A 119 23.05 -11.16 -11.43
C ILE A 119 22.32 -12.19 -10.53
N LYS A 120 22.79 -13.43 -10.45
CA LYS A 120 22.26 -14.46 -9.54
C LYS A 120 22.42 -14.07 -8.06
N LEU A 121 23.51 -13.40 -7.70
CA LEU A 121 23.72 -12.81 -6.39
C LEU A 121 22.83 -11.59 -6.16
N GLY A 122 22.15 -11.09 -7.22
CA GLY A 122 21.13 -10.04 -7.24
C GLY A 122 21.67 -8.66 -7.48
N ALA A 123 22.74 -8.52 -8.21
CA ALA A 123 23.08 -7.27 -8.87
C ALA A 123 21.91 -6.84 -9.78
N PHE A 124 21.73 -5.53 -9.92
CA PHE A 124 20.73 -4.97 -10.81
C PHE A 124 21.12 -5.14 -12.28
N ASP A 125 22.37 -4.84 -12.62
CA ASP A 125 22.95 -4.93 -13.96
C ASP A 125 24.47 -5.10 -13.89
N PHE A 126 25.09 -5.28 -15.05
CA PHE A 126 26.52 -5.48 -15.22
C PHE A 126 27.03 -4.62 -16.38
N LEU A 127 28.12 -3.90 -16.16
CA LEU A 127 28.79 -3.06 -17.16
C LEU A 127 30.24 -3.52 -17.36
N SER A 128 30.65 -3.69 -18.61
CA SER A 128 32.06 -3.99 -18.97
C SER A 128 32.84 -2.70 -19.19
N LYS A 129 34.07 -2.64 -18.74
CA LYS A 129 35.05 -1.61 -19.11
C LYS A 129 35.55 -1.90 -20.57
N PRO A 130 35.73 -0.88 -21.45
CA PRO A 130 35.58 0.53 -21.19
C PRO A 130 34.11 0.97 -21.05
N LEU A 131 33.85 1.91 -20.12
CA LEU A 131 32.52 2.37 -19.80
C LEU A 131 31.97 3.31 -20.91
N ASP A 132 30.80 2.99 -21.42
CA ASP A 132 30.07 3.79 -22.39
C ASP A 132 29.05 4.69 -21.69
N LEU A 133 29.08 6.00 -21.95
CA LEU A 133 28.21 6.98 -21.34
C LEU A 133 26.72 6.66 -21.52
N ASN A 134 26.31 6.31 -22.76
CA ASN A 134 24.91 6.03 -23.04
C ASN A 134 24.41 4.82 -22.23
N ARG A 135 25.27 3.80 -22.12
CA ARG A 135 24.96 2.59 -21.37
C ARG A 135 24.84 2.87 -19.87
N ILE A 136 25.71 3.72 -19.30
CA ILE A 136 25.64 4.17 -17.91
C ILE A 136 24.30 4.88 -17.68
N LEU A 137 23.92 5.86 -18.49
CA LEU A 137 22.70 6.63 -18.34
C LEU A 137 21.43 5.78 -18.50
N ILE A 138 21.41 4.85 -19.46
CA ILE A 138 20.31 3.90 -19.64
C ILE A 138 20.18 2.99 -18.41
N THR A 139 21.29 2.49 -17.88
CA THR A 139 21.30 1.63 -16.70
C THR A 139 20.80 2.37 -15.46
N ILE A 140 21.20 3.62 -15.25
CA ILE A 140 20.70 4.48 -14.17
C ILE A 140 19.18 4.65 -14.29
N LYS A 141 18.71 4.99 -15.49
CA LYS A 141 17.27 5.15 -15.74
C LYS A 141 16.49 3.87 -15.41
N ASN A 142 16.93 2.74 -15.94
CA ASN A 142 16.27 1.45 -15.70
C ASN A 142 16.28 1.05 -14.21
N ALA A 143 17.39 1.32 -13.50
CA ALA A 143 17.51 1.08 -12.07
C ALA A 143 16.49 1.92 -11.28
N THR A 144 16.34 3.18 -11.65
CA THR A 144 15.44 4.12 -11.01
C THR A 144 13.99 3.78 -11.30
N ASP A 145 13.64 3.51 -12.56
CA ASP A 145 12.28 3.14 -12.95
C ASP A 145 11.82 1.88 -12.22
N LYS A 146 12.66 0.85 -12.12
CA LYS A 146 12.36 -0.37 -11.35
C LYS A 146 12.25 -0.10 -9.85
N SER A 147 13.13 0.72 -9.29
CA SER A 147 13.06 1.11 -7.87
C SER A 147 11.78 1.88 -7.56
N ASN A 148 11.39 2.81 -8.43
CA ASN A 148 10.16 3.59 -8.27
C ASN A 148 8.91 2.70 -8.42
N LEU A 149 8.86 1.82 -9.42
CA LEU A 149 7.79 0.83 -9.58
C LEU A 149 7.70 -0.12 -8.36
N MET A 150 8.83 -0.56 -7.81
CA MET A 150 8.84 -1.36 -6.58
C MET A 150 8.38 -0.56 -5.36
N LYS A 151 8.79 0.70 -5.22
CA LYS A 151 8.31 1.61 -4.17
C LYS A 151 6.81 1.85 -4.31
N GLU A 152 6.34 2.11 -5.52
CA GLU A 152 4.92 2.33 -5.82
C GLU A 152 4.09 1.05 -5.60
N ALA A 153 4.57 -0.11 -6.03
CA ALA A 153 3.96 -1.41 -5.72
C ALA A 153 3.99 -1.73 -4.22
N LYS A 154 5.07 -1.38 -3.49
CA LYS A 154 5.18 -1.55 -2.03
C LYS A 154 4.26 -0.56 -1.29
N LEU A 155 4.12 0.67 -1.79
CA LEU A 155 3.16 1.66 -1.28
C LEU A 155 1.72 1.26 -1.59
N LEU A 156 1.43 0.77 -2.78
CA LEU A 156 0.12 0.23 -3.14
C LEU A 156 -0.19 -1.03 -2.34
N LYS A 157 0.75 -1.95 -2.21
CA LYS A 157 0.62 -3.10 -1.29
C LYS A 157 0.44 -2.65 0.16
N LYS A 158 1.20 -1.66 0.64
CA LYS A 158 1.06 -1.11 2.01
C LYS A 158 -0.28 -0.38 2.17
N LYS A 159 -0.79 0.30 1.16
CA LYS A 159 -2.15 0.88 1.15
C LYS A 159 -3.25 -0.18 1.07
N VAL A 160 -3.04 -1.26 0.30
CA VAL A 160 -4.04 -2.32 0.08
C VAL A 160 -3.92 -3.46 1.09
N TYR A 161 -2.70 -3.77 1.58
CA TYR A 161 -2.41 -4.95 2.42
C TYR A 161 -1.73 -4.62 3.76
N GLY A 162 -1.42 -3.36 4.05
CA GLY A 162 -0.36 -2.98 4.98
C GLY A 162 -0.77 -2.39 6.31
N GLN A 163 -1.98 -2.60 6.80
CA GLN A 163 -2.27 -2.33 8.22
C GLN A 163 -2.32 -3.65 8.98
N GLU A 164 -1.21 -3.99 9.63
CA GLU A 164 -1.21 -5.06 10.62
C GLU A 164 -2.08 -4.66 11.83
N MET A 165 -2.76 -5.63 12.41
CA MET A 165 -3.52 -5.44 13.63
C MET A 165 -2.54 -5.32 14.81
N ILE A 166 -2.27 -4.09 15.23
CA ILE A 166 -1.37 -3.75 16.33
C ILE A 166 -2.05 -4.03 17.67
N GLY A 167 -1.32 -4.64 18.60
CA GLY A 167 -1.75 -4.93 19.95
C GLY A 167 -1.30 -6.32 20.40
N GLU A 168 -1.08 -6.45 21.71
CA GLU A 168 -0.63 -7.66 22.41
C GLU A 168 -1.55 -8.03 23.59
N SER A 169 -2.58 -7.22 23.86
CA SER A 169 -3.55 -7.50 24.93
C SER A 169 -4.25 -8.86 24.70
N PRO A 170 -4.66 -9.54 25.78
CA PRO A 170 -5.39 -10.81 25.68
C PRO A 170 -6.66 -10.71 24.85
N GLU A 171 -7.33 -9.56 24.88
CA GLU A 171 -8.57 -9.28 24.16
C GLU A 171 -8.32 -9.30 22.65
N ILE A 172 -7.27 -8.59 22.17
CA ILE A 172 -6.94 -8.56 20.74
C ILE A 172 -6.30 -9.86 20.25
N GLN A 173 -5.60 -10.61 21.13
CA GLN A 173 -5.06 -11.91 20.79
C GLN A 173 -6.19 -12.92 20.51
N LYS A 174 -7.28 -12.90 21.28
CA LYS A 174 -8.48 -13.72 21.01
C LYS A 174 -9.06 -13.43 19.62
N VAL A 175 -9.08 -12.15 19.21
CA VAL A 175 -9.54 -11.76 17.87
C VAL A 175 -8.61 -12.31 16.80
N LYS A 176 -7.28 -12.20 16.99
CA LYS A 176 -6.27 -12.76 16.05
C LYS A 176 -6.40 -14.26 15.91
N GLU A 177 -6.53 -14.99 17.02
CA GLU A 177 -6.76 -16.45 17.02
C GLU A 177 -8.04 -16.85 16.29
N MET A 178 -9.14 -16.08 16.49
CA MET A 178 -10.40 -16.33 15.81
C MET A 178 -10.26 -16.11 14.30
N ILE A 179 -9.54 -15.07 13.89
CA ILE A 179 -9.23 -14.82 12.48
C ILE A 179 -8.47 -16.01 11.90
N ASP A 180 -7.43 -16.51 12.58
CA ASP A 180 -6.61 -17.63 12.09
C ASP A 180 -7.40 -18.92 11.93
N LYS A 181 -8.34 -19.18 12.83
CA LYS A 181 -9.22 -20.36 12.77
C LYS A 181 -10.27 -20.26 11.66
N VAL A 182 -10.80 -19.05 11.41
CA VAL A 182 -11.96 -18.85 10.52
C VAL A 182 -11.55 -18.48 9.09
N ALA A 183 -10.40 -17.82 8.91
CA ALA A 183 -9.95 -17.36 7.59
C ALA A 183 -9.86 -18.49 6.54
N PRO A 184 -9.32 -19.70 6.83
CA PRO A 184 -9.23 -20.78 5.84
C PRO A 184 -10.58 -21.36 5.41
N THR A 185 -11.68 -20.98 6.05
CA THR A 185 -13.02 -21.47 5.75
C THR A 185 -13.80 -20.48 4.89
N ASP A 186 -14.87 -20.95 4.23
CA ASP A 186 -15.85 -20.08 3.53
C ASP A 186 -16.99 -19.61 4.46
N ALA A 187 -16.85 -19.79 5.78
CA ALA A 187 -17.85 -19.36 6.74
C ALA A 187 -18.10 -17.83 6.64
N ARG A 188 -19.39 -17.46 6.75
CA ARG A 188 -19.78 -16.06 6.88
C ARG A 188 -19.42 -15.55 8.26
N VAL A 189 -18.95 -14.33 8.33
CA VAL A 189 -18.49 -13.68 9.56
C VAL A 189 -19.24 -12.39 9.78
N LEU A 190 -19.77 -12.22 10.97
CA LEU A 190 -20.31 -10.95 11.46
C LEU A 190 -19.33 -10.35 12.47
N ILE A 191 -18.77 -9.19 12.14
CA ILE A 191 -17.84 -8.45 13.00
C ILE A 191 -18.63 -7.39 13.75
N GLN A 192 -18.56 -7.42 15.08
CA GLN A 192 -19.23 -6.45 15.94
C GLN A 192 -18.20 -5.65 16.75
N GLY A 193 -18.45 -4.37 16.99
CA GLY A 193 -17.57 -3.51 17.78
C GLY A 193 -17.87 -2.04 17.55
N GLY A 194 -17.44 -1.20 18.47
CA GLY A 194 -17.63 0.26 18.43
C GLY A 194 -17.05 0.91 17.17
N ASN A 195 -17.36 2.19 16.96
CA ASN A 195 -16.79 2.97 15.87
C ASN A 195 -15.29 3.16 16.07
N GLY A 196 -14.49 2.97 15.01
CA GLY A 196 -13.05 3.16 15.06
C GLY A 196 -12.26 2.08 15.78
N THR A 197 -12.84 0.92 16.13
CA THR A 197 -12.15 -0.20 16.78
C THR A 197 -11.25 -1.00 15.85
N GLY A 198 -11.43 -0.87 14.51
CA GLY A 198 -10.65 -1.59 13.50
C GLY A 198 -11.38 -2.78 12.87
N LYS A 199 -12.72 -2.79 12.82
CA LYS A 199 -13.53 -3.85 12.16
C LYS A 199 -13.08 -4.13 10.72
N GLU A 200 -12.71 -3.10 9.96
CA GLU A 200 -12.17 -3.21 8.60
C GLU A 200 -10.88 -4.03 8.56
N LEU A 201 -9.96 -3.82 9.53
CA LEU A 201 -8.70 -4.58 9.61
C LEU A 201 -8.96 -6.07 9.87
N VAL A 202 -9.97 -6.38 10.68
CA VAL A 202 -10.40 -7.77 10.92
C VAL A 202 -10.91 -8.39 9.62
N ALA A 203 -11.76 -7.69 8.86
CA ALA A 203 -12.30 -8.18 7.60
C ALA A 203 -11.20 -8.40 6.54
N ARG A 204 -10.27 -7.45 6.42
CA ARG A 204 -9.09 -7.57 5.53
C ARG A 204 -8.20 -8.74 5.93
N SER A 205 -7.93 -8.92 7.23
CA SER A 205 -7.11 -10.03 7.74
C SER A 205 -7.76 -11.39 7.45
N LEU A 206 -9.09 -11.50 7.60
CA LEU A 206 -9.85 -12.69 7.24
C LEU A 206 -9.71 -13.03 5.75
N HIS A 207 -9.78 -12.03 4.87
CA HIS A 207 -9.58 -12.24 3.44
C HIS A 207 -8.15 -12.65 3.11
N GLN A 208 -7.14 -11.92 3.64
CA GLN A 208 -5.72 -12.16 3.37
C GLN A 208 -5.25 -13.55 3.79
N LYS A 209 -5.77 -14.07 4.90
CA LYS A 209 -5.44 -15.41 5.41
C LYS A 209 -6.37 -16.51 4.86
N SER A 210 -7.28 -16.18 3.94
CA SER A 210 -8.22 -17.13 3.33
C SER A 210 -7.67 -17.81 2.08
N LEU A 211 -8.34 -18.87 1.65
CA LEU A 211 -8.07 -19.52 0.36
C LEU A 211 -8.39 -18.61 -0.84
N ARG A 212 -9.12 -17.51 -0.63
CA ARG A 212 -9.49 -16.51 -1.64
C ARG A 212 -8.58 -15.27 -1.60
N SER A 213 -7.43 -15.31 -0.94
CA SER A 213 -6.53 -14.15 -0.76
C SER A 213 -6.01 -13.52 -2.05
N ALA A 214 -5.92 -14.30 -3.14
CA ALA A 214 -5.54 -13.82 -4.46
C ALA A 214 -6.72 -13.32 -5.32
N MET A 215 -7.96 -13.49 -4.84
CA MET A 215 -9.20 -13.13 -5.52
C MET A 215 -9.66 -11.72 -5.13
N PRO A 216 -10.66 -11.12 -5.82
CA PRO A 216 -11.14 -9.78 -5.49
C PRO A 216 -11.60 -9.66 -4.04
N TYR A 217 -11.22 -8.55 -3.40
CA TYR A 217 -11.79 -8.08 -2.13
C TYR A 217 -12.53 -6.78 -2.42
N ILE A 218 -13.85 -6.84 -2.33
CA ILE A 218 -14.72 -5.69 -2.60
C ILE A 218 -15.31 -5.22 -1.28
N GLU A 219 -15.19 -3.93 -1.02
CA GLU A 219 -15.65 -3.28 0.19
C GLU A 219 -16.82 -2.33 -0.11
N VAL A 220 -17.83 -2.37 0.73
CA VAL A 220 -19.02 -1.52 0.64
C VAL A 220 -19.36 -1.01 2.02
N ASN A 221 -19.32 0.31 2.20
CA ASN A 221 -19.86 0.96 3.40
C ASN A 221 -21.32 1.29 3.17
N CYS A 222 -22.23 0.54 3.83
CA CYS A 222 -23.67 0.67 3.65
C CYS A 222 -24.22 2.00 4.18
N ALA A 223 -23.57 2.60 5.18
CA ALA A 223 -23.99 3.90 5.73
C ALA A 223 -23.61 5.08 4.81
N ALA A 224 -22.60 4.93 3.96
CA ALA A 224 -22.13 5.98 3.05
C ALA A 224 -22.95 6.08 1.75
N ILE A 225 -23.79 5.08 1.46
CA ILE A 225 -24.60 5.03 0.22
C ILE A 225 -26.05 5.41 0.55
N PRO A 226 -26.64 6.39 -0.17
CA PRO A 226 -28.07 6.69 -0.03
C PRO A 226 -28.94 5.44 -0.19
N SER A 227 -30.01 5.32 0.62
CA SER A 227 -30.89 4.15 0.64
C SER A 227 -31.50 3.79 -0.71
N GLU A 228 -31.75 4.78 -1.57
CA GLU A 228 -32.29 4.60 -2.91
C GLU A 228 -31.29 4.03 -3.89
N LEU A 229 -29.97 4.20 -3.64
CA LEU A 229 -28.89 3.77 -4.53
C LEU A 229 -28.24 2.46 -4.10
N ILE A 230 -28.41 2.04 -2.84
CA ILE A 230 -27.72 0.87 -2.29
C ILE A 230 -28.02 -0.41 -3.06
N GLU A 231 -29.27 -0.59 -3.53
CA GLU A 231 -29.61 -1.76 -4.34
C GLU A 231 -28.91 -1.76 -5.69
N SER A 232 -28.86 -0.60 -6.36
CA SER A 232 -28.15 -0.41 -7.62
C SER A 232 -26.65 -0.65 -7.48
N GLU A 233 -26.05 -0.19 -6.38
CA GLU A 233 -24.62 -0.42 -6.09
C GLU A 233 -24.33 -1.88 -5.80
N LEU A 234 -25.12 -2.55 -4.96
CA LEU A 234 -24.88 -3.94 -4.58
C LEU A 234 -25.16 -4.94 -5.71
N PHE A 235 -26.29 -4.78 -6.41
CA PHE A 235 -26.77 -5.78 -7.37
C PHE A 235 -26.61 -5.36 -8.83
N GLY A 236 -26.26 -4.07 -9.08
CA GLY A 236 -26.19 -3.52 -10.43
C GLY A 236 -27.54 -3.14 -11.00
N HIS A 237 -27.54 -2.51 -12.18
CA HIS A 237 -28.74 -2.11 -12.88
C HIS A 237 -28.60 -2.25 -14.40
N GLU A 238 -29.73 -2.47 -15.07
CA GLU A 238 -29.81 -2.41 -16.53
C GLU A 238 -30.06 -0.98 -17.00
N LYS A 239 -29.68 -0.71 -18.26
CA LYS A 239 -29.94 0.60 -18.88
C LYS A 239 -31.43 0.91 -18.86
N GLY A 240 -31.79 2.10 -18.36
CA GLY A 240 -33.19 2.56 -18.35
C GLY A 240 -34.03 2.07 -17.16
N SER A 241 -33.44 1.39 -16.17
CA SER A 241 -34.16 0.89 -14.98
C SER A 241 -34.69 1.99 -14.07
N PHE A 242 -34.07 3.19 -14.12
CA PHE A 242 -34.49 4.42 -13.44
C PHE A 242 -33.98 5.64 -14.22
N THR A 243 -34.45 6.85 -13.88
CA THR A 243 -34.25 8.08 -14.67
C THR A 243 -32.79 8.41 -14.97
N SER A 244 -31.86 8.06 -14.08
CA SER A 244 -30.41 8.29 -14.24
C SER A 244 -29.61 7.05 -14.73
N ALA A 245 -30.27 5.94 -15.03
CA ALA A 245 -29.64 4.71 -15.53
C ALA A 245 -29.26 4.78 -17.02
N ILE A 246 -28.31 5.62 -17.40
CA ILE A 246 -27.88 5.85 -18.79
C ILE A 246 -27.17 4.63 -19.39
N LYS A 247 -26.43 3.88 -18.57
CA LYS A 247 -25.65 2.70 -18.96
C LYS A 247 -25.95 1.55 -18.01
N GLN A 248 -25.70 0.33 -18.46
CA GLN A 248 -25.67 -0.85 -17.59
C GLN A 248 -24.52 -0.74 -16.59
N HIS A 249 -24.76 -1.13 -15.33
CA HIS A 249 -23.76 -1.15 -14.25
C HIS A 249 -23.68 -2.54 -13.60
N LYS A 250 -22.46 -3.05 -13.41
CA LYS A 250 -22.20 -4.29 -12.65
C LYS A 250 -22.17 -4.00 -11.16
N GLY A 251 -23.01 -4.69 -10.39
CA GLY A 251 -23.08 -4.55 -8.94
C GLY A 251 -21.84 -5.10 -8.22
N LYS A 252 -21.71 -4.73 -6.94
CA LYS A 252 -20.58 -5.15 -6.08
C LYS A 252 -20.52 -6.66 -5.87
N PHE A 253 -21.66 -7.34 -5.82
CA PHE A 253 -21.68 -8.82 -5.77
C PHE A 253 -21.09 -9.45 -7.03
N GLU A 254 -21.40 -8.91 -8.22
CA GLU A 254 -20.79 -9.39 -9.48
C GLU A 254 -19.29 -9.10 -9.54
N GLN A 255 -18.85 -7.93 -8.99
CA GLN A 255 -17.43 -7.56 -8.95
C GLN A 255 -16.64 -8.44 -7.96
N ALA A 256 -17.31 -8.97 -6.92
CA ALA A 256 -16.70 -9.83 -5.89
C ALA A 256 -16.75 -11.33 -6.27
N ASP A 257 -17.23 -11.69 -7.45
CA ASP A 257 -17.38 -13.09 -7.84
C ASP A 257 -16.06 -13.87 -7.76
N GLY A 258 -16.09 -15.06 -7.16
CA GLY A 258 -14.92 -15.86 -6.82
C GLY A 258 -14.15 -15.37 -5.58
N GLY A 259 -14.42 -14.16 -5.08
CA GLY A 259 -13.69 -13.48 -4.02
C GLY A 259 -14.46 -13.27 -2.71
N THR A 260 -14.26 -12.10 -2.10
CA THR A 260 -14.87 -11.71 -0.83
C THR A 260 -15.55 -10.35 -0.95
N LEU A 261 -16.78 -10.24 -0.46
CA LEU A 261 -17.51 -8.99 -0.29
C LEU A 261 -17.56 -8.63 1.20
N PHE A 262 -17.05 -7.46 1.54
CA PHE A 262 -17.13 -6.90 2.88
C PHE A 262 -18.24 -5.83 2.90
N LEU A 263 -19.24 -6.04 3.77
CA LEU A 263 -20.36 -5.13 4.00
C LEU A 263 -20.15 -4.43 5.34
N ASP A 264 -19.61 -3.22 5.32
CA ASP A 264 -19.44 -2.42 6.52
C ASP A 264 -20.73 -1.68 6.87
N GLU A 265 -21.00 -1.52 8.16
CA GLU A 265 -22.21 -0.93 8.74
C GLU A 265 -23.50 -1.54 8.15
N ILE A 266 -23.58 -2.88 8.14
CA ILE A 266 -24.72 -3.63 7.58
C ILE A 266 -26.04 -3.25 8.27
N GLY A 267 -26.00 -2.79 9.52
CA GLY A 267 -27.18 -2.34 10.29
C GLY A 267 -27.82 -1.05 9.77
N ASP A 268 -27.19 -0.36 8.81
CA ASP A 268 -27.74 0.84 8.17
C ASP A 268 -28.42 0.56 6.81
N MET A 269 -28.42 -0.70 6.38
CA MET A 269 -29.02 -1.11 5.12
C MET A 269 -30.55 -1.07 5.17
N SER A 270 -31.21 -0.62 4.08
CA SER A 270 -32.65 -0.63 3.97
C SER A 270 -33.23 -2.06 3.97
N LEU A 271 -34.44 -2.25 4.46
CA LEU A 271 -35.10 -3.56 4.57
C LEU A 271 -35.23 -4.25 3.19
N SER A 272 -35.44 -3.47 2.11
CA SER A 272 -35.53 -4.01 0.74
C SER A 272 -34.16 -4.56 0.28
N ALA A 273 -33.08 -3.85 0.53
CA ALA A 273 -31.74 -4.31 0.24
C ALA A 273 -31.36 -5.54 1.08
N GLN A 274 -31.73 -5.55 2.39
CA GLN A 274 -31.54 -6.72 3.26
C GLN A 274 -32.20 -7.98 2.71
N ALA A 275 -33.45 -7.88 2.17
CA ALA A 275 -34.15 -9.01 1.55
C ALA A 275 -33.41 -9.55 0.33
N LYS A 276 -32.86 -8.68 -0.51
CA LYS A 276 -32.07 -9.08 -1.69
C LYS A 276 -30.73 -9.70 -1.30
N VAL A 277 -30.02 -9.15 -0.30
CA VAL A 277 -28.79 -9.75 0.25
C VAL A 277 -29.09 -11.15 0.78
N LEU A 278 -30.17 -11.33 1.54
CA LEU A 278 -30.59 -12.65 2.03
C LEU A 278 -30.76 -13.66 0.89
N ARG A 279 -31.46 -13.25 -0.20
CA ARG A 279 -31.63 -14.10 -1.38
C ARG A 279 -30.29 -14.53 -1.99
N VAL A 280 -29.35 -13.60 -2.16
CA VAL A 280 -28.01 -13.94 -2.69
C VAL A 280 -27.28 -14.92 -1.76
N LEU A 281 -27.36 -14.73 -0.44
CA LEU A 281 -26.74 -15.63 0.55
C LEU A 281 -27.37 -17.03 0.58
N GLN A 282 -28.62 -17.19 0.16
CA GLN A 282 -29.35 -18.46 0.13
C GLN A 282 -29.17 -19.19 -1.20
N GLU A 283 -29.39 -18.47 -2.31
CA GLU A 283 -29.53 -19.05 -3.65
C GLU A 283 -28.23 -18.95 -4.46
N LYS A 284 -27.24 -18.15 -4.03
CA LYS A 284 -26.04 -17.78 -4.80
C LYS A 284 -26.39 -17.17 -6.15
N LYS A 285 -27.52 -16.50 -6.24
CA LYS A 285 -28.04 -15.83 -7.43
C LYS A 285 -28.49 -14.42 -7.09
N LEU A 286 -28.34 -13.53 -8.04
CA LEU A 286 -28.87 -12.17 -7.98
C LEU A 286 -29.52 -11.81 -9.33
N SER A 287 -30.39 -10.81 -9.32
CA SER A 287 -30.85 -10.13 -10.53
C SER A 287 -30.60 -8.63 -10.42
N ARG A 288 -30.21 -8.00 -11.54
CA ARG A 288 -29.99 -6.56 -11.58
C ARG A 288 -31.32 -5.81 -11.45
N VAL A 289 -31.24 -4.59 -10.95
CA VAL A 289 -32.41 -3.70 -10.92
C VAL A 289 -32.90 -3.47 -12.36
N GLY A 290 -34.18 -3.75 -12.58
CA GLY A 290 -34.81 -3.67 -13.93
C GLY A 290 -34.56 -4.89 -14.81
N SER A 291 -34.14 -6.04 -14.24
CA SER A 291 -33.97 -7.30 -14.97
C SER A 291 -34.44 -8.48 -14.15
N ASP A 292 -35.11 -9.43 -14.80
CA ASP A 292 -35.51 -10.72 -14.21
C ASP A 292 -34.46 -11.84 -14.46
N LYS A 293 -33.34 -11.50 -15.14
CA LYS A 293 -32.28 -12.47 -15.43
C LYS A 293 -31.45 -12.79 -14.21
N ASP A 294 -31.44 -14.07 -13.80
CA ASP A 294 -30.59 -14.56 -12.74
C ASP A 294 -29.11 -14.61 -13.16
N ILE A 295 -28.25 -14.09 -12.30
CA ILE A 295 -26.80 -14.14 -12.41
C ILE A 295 -26.28 -14.94 -11.22
N THR A 296 -25.56 -16.03 -11.47
CA THR A 296 -24.94 -16.85 -10.42
C THR A 296 -23.63 -16.22 -9.97
N VAL A 297 -23.39 -16.15 -8.65
CA VAL A 297 -22.18 -15.61 -8.05
C VAL A 297 -21.72 -16.50 -6.89
N ASP A 298 -20.41 -16.66 -6.74
CA ASP A 298 -19.79 -17.35 -5.61
C ASP A 298 -18.96 -16.39 -4.78
N VAL A 299 -19.58 -15.76 -3.79
CA VAL A 299 -18.98 -14.69 -3.00
C VAL A 299 -18.96 -15.09 -1.52
N ARG A 300 -17.78 -15.02 -0.88
CA ARG A 300 -17.68 -15.06 0.58
C ARG A 300 -18.11 -13.72 1.15
N VAL A 301 -19.10 -13.70 2.05
CA VAL A 301 -19.58 -12.46 2.67
C VAL A 301 -19.05 -12.32 4.08
N ILE A 302 -18.47 -11.16 4.36
CA ILE A 302 -18.10 -10.69 5.70
C ILE A 302 -18.90 -9.42 5.95
N ALA A 303 -19.58 -9.33 7.08
CA ALA A 303 -20.35 -8.15 7.46
C ALA A 303 -19.81 -7.54 8.75
N ALA A 304 -19.90 -6.21 8.88
CA ALA A 304 -19.54 -5.51 10.11
C ALA A 304 -20.63 -4.53 10.52
N THR A 305 -20.74 -4.26 11.83
CA THR A 305 -21.66 -3.26 12.37
C THR A 305 -21.20 -2.76 13.74
N ASN A 306 -21.52 -1.51 14.05
CA ASN A 306 -21.42 -0.92 15.38
C ASN A 306 -22.75 -1.03 16.17
N LYS A 307 -23.87 -1.43 15.50
CA LYS A 307 -25.19 -1.52 16.10
C LYS A 307 -25.42 -2.87 16.78
N ASN A 308 -26.24 -2.86 17.83
CA ASN A 308 -26.80 -4.08 18.37
C ASN A 308 -27.95 -4.58 17.47
N LEU A 309 -27.63 -5.52 16.57
CA LEU A 309 -28.62 -6.00 15.60
C LEU A 309 -29.84 -6.65 16.24
N ARG A 310 -29.74 -7.21 17.46
CA ARG A 310 -30.91 -7.76 18.16
C ARG A 310 -31.91 -6.66 18.58
N GLU A 311 -31.39 -5.50 18.99
CA GLU A 311 -32.22 -4.33 19.24
C GLU A 311 -32.84 -3.78 17.96
N GLU A 312 -32.08 -3.75 16.87
CA GLU A 312 -32.58 -3.30 15.56
C GLU A 312 -33.64 -4.26 14.98
N ILE A 313 -33.54 -5.57 15.26
CA ILE A 313 -34.59 -6.55 14.95
C ILE A 313 -35.87 -6.24 15.76
N ALA A 314 -35.74 -6.00 17.07
CA ALA A 314 -36.90 -5.67 17.92
C ALA A 314 -37.58 -4.35 17.50
N LYS A 315 -36.84 -3.39 16.93
CA LYS A 315 -37.37 -2.13 16.36
C LYS A 315 -37.93 -2.29 14.94
N GLY A 316 -37.75 -3.46 14.31
CA GLY A 316 -38.17 -3.69 12.92
C GLY A 316 -37.25 -3.07 11.85
N ASN A 317 -36.05 -2.61 12.21
CA ASN A 317 -35.09 -2.01 11.30
C ASN A 317 -34.15 -3.04 10.64
N PHE A 318 -34.06 -4.24 11.21
CA PHE A 318 -33.23 -5.33 10.70
C PHE A 318 -34.00 -6.65 10.66
N ARG A 319 -33.80 -7.45 9.60
CA ARG A 319 -34.47 -8.72 9.44
C ARG A 319 -33.79 -9.83 10.24
N GLU A 320 -34.58 -10.56 11.01
CA GLU A 320 -34.08 -11.67 11.83
C GLU A 320 -33.51 -12.84 10.97
N ASP A 321 -34.14 -13.13 9.84
CA ASP A 321 -33.68 -14.16 8.91
C ASP A 321 -32.29 -13.84 8.31
N LEU A 322 -32.02 -12.57 7.98
CA LEU A 322 -30.72 -12.12 7.53
C LEU A 322 -29.66 -12.20 8.66
N TYR A 323 -30.05 -11.81 9.88
CA TYR A 323 -29.16 -11.90 11.04
C TYR A 323 -28.66 -13.34 11.22
N HIS A 324 -29.56 -14.33 11.27
CA HIS A 324 -29.18 -15.74 11.42
C HIS A 324 -28.35 -16.27 10.24
N ARG A 325 -28.51 -15.69 9.07
CA ARG A 325 -27.73 -16.10 7.90
C ARG A 325 -26.32 -15.51 7.90
N LEU A 326 -26.11 -14.30 8.44
CA LEU A 326 -24.81 -13.63 8.56
C LEU A 326 -24.01 -14.10 9.79
N SER A 327 -24.67 -14.34 10.92
CA SER A 327 -24.05 -14.61 12.22
C SER A 327 -23.64 -16.07 12.42
N VAL A 328 -23.04 -16.70 11.40
CA VAL A 328 -22.49 -18.06 11.52
C VAL A 328 -21.29 -18.06 12.48
N ILE A 329 -20.40 -17.10 12.29
CA ILE A 329 -19.30 -16.80 13.22
C ILE A 329 -19.42 -15.33 13.60
N ILE A 330 -19.36 -15.02 14.89
CA ILE A 330 -19.34 -13.64 15.39
C ILE A 330 -17.95 -13.36 15.94
N ILE A 331 -17.32 -12.27 15.46
CA ILE A 331 -16.07 -11.76 16.00
C ILE A 331 -16.36 -10.43 16.68
N GLN A 332 -16.18 -10.41 18.00
CA GLN A 332 -16.33 -9.18 18.80
C GLN A 332 -14.98 -8.47 18.83
N VAL A 333 -14.93 -7.23 18.33
CA VAL A 333 -13.73 -6.39 18.37
C VAL A 333 -13.83 -5.51 19.63
N PRO A 334 -12.86 -5.61 20.56
CA PRO A 334 -12.91 -4.87 21.82
C PRO A 334 -12.72 -3.37 21.59
N ASP A 335 -13.36 -2.56 22.41
CA ASP A 335 -13.11 -1.13 22.48
C ASP A 335 -11.70 -0.85 23.02
N LEU A 336 -11.14 0.32 22.69
CA LEU A 336 -9.77 0.66 23.10
C LEU A 336 -9.64 0.77 24.64
N ASP A 337 -10.70 1.17 25.32
CA ASP A 337 -10.75 1.25 26.79
C ASP A 337 -10.66 -0.14 27.46
N GLU A 338 -11.04 -1.23 26.76
CA GLU A 338 -10.91 -2.62 27.23
C GLU A 338 -9.48 -3.17 27.03
N ARG A 339 -8.65 -2.49 26.22
CA ARG A 339 -7.27 -2.88 25.88
C ARG A 339 -6.27 -1.73 26.01
N LYS A 340 -6.34 -0.98 27.09
CA LYS A 340 -5.47 0.18 27.36
C LYS A 340 -3.99 -0.15 27.33
N SER A 341 -3.61 -1.41 27.61
CA SER A 341 -2.23 -1.89 27.49
C SER A 341 -1.67 -1.81 26.08
N ASP A 342 -2.52 -1.76 25.04
CA ASP A 342 -2.08 -1.63 23.65
C ASP A 342 -1.82 -0.16 23.24
N ILE A 343 -2.27 0.83 24.03
CA ILE A 343 -2.17 2.26 23.70
C ILE A 343 -0.70 2.67 23.46
N PRO A 344 0.28 2.29 24.28
CA PRO A 344 1.68 2.65 24.03
C PRO A 344 2.20 2.15 22.69
N LEU A 345 1.88 0.91 22.32
CA LEU A 345 2.25 0.32 21.03
C LEU A 345 1.59 1.03 19.85
N LEU A 346 0.30 1.36 19.99
CA LEU A 346 -0.47 2.09 18.98
C LEU A 346 0.05 3.51 18.79
N VAL A 347 0.39 4.22 19.86
CA VAL A 347 0.98 5.58 19.82
C VAL A 347 2.31 5.55 19.09
N ASP A 348 3.21 4.63 19.47
CA ASP A 348 4.52 4.49 18.83
C ASP A 348 4.40 4.16 17.33
N TYR A 349 3.49 3.28 16.99
CA TYR A 349 3.17 2.92 15.61
C TYR A 349 2.65 4.13 14.80
N PHE A 350 1.69 4.90 15.34
CA PHE A 350 1.15 6.06 14.64
C PHE A 350 2.15 7.20 14.51
N ILE A 351 2.98 7.44 15.52
CA ILE A 351 4.09 8.41 15.41
C ILE A 351 5.00 8.02 14.24
N GLY A 352 5.43 6.76 14.18
CA GLY A 352 6.26 6.25 13.09
C GLY A 352 5.59 6.40 11.73
N GLN A 353 4.34 5.93 11.60
CA GLN A 353 3.59 5.98 10.35
C GLN A 353 3.39 7.42 9.83
N ILE A 354 2.97 8.34 10.70
CA ILE A 354 2.70 9.74 10.31
C ILE A 354 4.00 10.47 9.97
N CYS A 355 5.09 10.21 10.70
CA CYS A 355 6.39 10.76 10.37
C CYS A 355 6.92 10.25 9.02
N ASP A 356 6.77 8.96 8.72
CA ASP A 356 7.12 8.37 7.42
C ASP A 356 6.30 8.99 6.27
N GLU A 357 4.98 9.15 6.47
CA GLU A 357 4.06 9.76 5.49
C GLU A 357 4.41 11.24 5.20
N THR A 358 4.90 11.95 6.21
CA THR A 358 5.23 13.38 6.10
C THR A 358 6.72 13.66 5.79
N GLY A 359 7.54 12.60 5.67
CA GLY A 359 8.99 12.72 5.43
C GLY A 359 9.77 13.35 6.60
N LYS A 360 9.23 13.25 7.82
CA LYS A 360 9.85 13.81 9.04
C LYS A 360 10.50 12.70 9.87
N SER A 361 11.50 13.05 10.66
CA SER A 361 12.08 12.13 11.64
C SER A 361 11.07 11.81 12.75
N LYS A 362 11.09 10.57 13.25
CA LYS A 362 10.25 10.11 14.36
C LYS A 362 10.50 10.98 15.59
N ARG A 363 9.42 11.51 16.20
CA ARG A 363 9.51 12.33 17.41
C ARG A 363 9.32 11.48 18.66
N PRO A 364 10.11 11.70 19.71
CA PRO A 364 9.90 11.05 20.99
C PRO A 364 8.67 11.63 21.73
N ILE A 365 8.05 10.81 22.56
CA ILE A 365 7.00 11.18 23.50
C ILE A 365 7.48 10.91 24.92
N ASP A 366 7.25 11.86 25.84
CA ASP A 366 7.60 11.69 27.26
C ASP A 366 6.72 10.64 27.94
N ALA A 367 7.27 9.95 28.94
CA ALA A 367 6.54 8.92 29.69
C ALA A 367 5.27 9.45 30.34
N ASP A 368 5.31 10.66 30.92
CA ASP A 368 4.13 11.30 31.54
C ASP A 368 3.07 11.66 30.50
N ALA A 369 3.50 12.08 29.29
CA ALA A 369 2.59 12.35 28.17
C ALA A 369 1.88 11.06 27.71
N LEU A 370 2.64 9.96 27.59
CA LEU A 370 2.11 8.66 27.22
C LEU A 370 1.13 8.14 28.26
N GLN A 371 1.44 8.29 29.56
CA GLN A 371 0.55 7.88 30.64
C GLN A 371 -0.80 8.62 30.60
N LEU A 372 -0.79 9.92 30.31
CA LEU A 372 -2.04 10.69 30.13
C LEU A 372 -2.89 10.16 28.98
N LEU A 373 -2.29 9.67 27.90
CA LEU A 373 -3.04 9.03 26.79
C LEU A 373 -3.61 7.67 27.19
N VAL A 374 -2.90 6.90 28.03
CA VAL A 374 -3.38 5.60 28.56
C VAL A 374 -4.56 5.77 29.51
N ASP A 375 -4.51 6.78 30.39
CA ASP A 375 -5.54 7.01 31.42
C ASP A 375 -6.85 7.55 30.83
N ARG A 376 -6.77 8.17 29.66
CA ARG A 376 -7.91 8.74 28.96
C ARG A 376 -8.91 7.67 28.51
N SER A 377 -10.20 8.02 28.43
CA SER A 377 -11.24 7.24 27.76
C SER A 377 -11.31 7.60 26.27
N TRP A 378 -11.51 6.59 25.43
CA TRP A 378 -11.42 6.69 23.96
C TRP A 378 -12.73 6.28 23.29
N THR A 379 -13.74 7.15 23.30
CA THR A 379 -15.07 6.88 22.71
C THR A 379 -15.02 6.66 21.19
N GLY A 380 -14.07 7.31 20.50
CA GLY A 380 -13.78 7.11 19.07
C GLY A 380 -12.72 6.05 18.79
N ASN A 381 -12.30 5.31 19.83
CA ASN A 381 -11.36 4.19 19.75
C ASN A 381 -10.03 4.55 19.03
N ILE A 382 -9.52 3.63 18.21
CA ILE A 382 -8.24 3.79 17.49
C ILE A 382 -8.27 4.97 16.52
N ARG A 383 -9.43 5.25 15.90
CA ARG A 383 -9.56 6.40 14.98
C ARG A 383 -9.35 7.72 15.71
N GLU A 384 -9.91 7.86 16.91
CA GLU A 384 -9.68 9.04 17.76
C GLU A 384 -8.22 9.12 18.20
N LEU A 385 -7.64 8.01 18.68
CA LEU A 385 -6.24 7.97 19.10
C LEU A 385 -5.30 8.43 17.97
N ARG A 386 -5.48 7.91 16.74
CA ARG A 386 -4.68 8.32 15.58
C ARG A 386 -4.78 9.82 15.30
N ASN A 387 -6.00 10.37 15.34
CA ASN A 387 -6.23 11.80 15.12
C ASN A 387 -5.57 12.67 16.21
N VAL A 388 -5.61 12.21 17.46
CA VAL A 388 -4.93 12.90 18.57
C VAL A 388 -3.41 12.86 18.38
N VAL A 389 -2.82 11.71 18.04
CA VAL A 389 -1.39 11.59 17.78
C VAL A 389 -0.97 12.48 16.60
N GLU A 390 -1.74 12.52 15.52
CA GLU A 390 -1.49 13.39 14.38
C GLU A 390 -1.51 14.87 14.78
N ARG A 391 -2.49 15.28 15.58
CA ARG A 391 -2.61 16.64 16.12
C ARG A 391 -1.41 16.99 17.00
N LEU A 392 -0.99 16.10 17.88
CA LEU A 392 0.20 16.29 18.72
C LEU A 392 1.45 16.45 17.88
N LEU A 393 1.64 15.64 16.83
CA LEU A 393 2.76 15.77 15.89
C LEU A 393 2.78 17.10 15.11
N ILE A 394 1.62 17.72 14.89
CA ILE A 394 1.50 19.03 14.22
C ILE A 394 1.83 20.17 15.19
N LEU A 395 1.27 20.12 16.39
CA LEU A 395 1.22 21.26 17.32
C LEU A 395 2.34 21.26 18.38
N SER A 396 2.96 20.10 18.67
CA SER A 396 4.03 20.00 19.69
C SER A 396 5.40 20.37 19.13
N GLY A 397 6.35 20.60 20.02
CA GLY A 397 7.78 20.82 19.71
C GLY A 397 8.51 19.54 19.27
N PRO A 398 9.86 19.51 19.43
CA PRO A 398 10.68 18.34 19.06
C PRO A 398 10.34 17.07 19.87
N VAL A 399 9.84 17.23 21.08
CA VAL A 399 9.39 16.17 22.00
C VAL A 399 7.93 16.43 22.34
N ILE A 400 7.11 15.39 22.38
CA ILE A 400 5.70 15.49 22.82
C ILE A 400 5.67 15.39 24.34
N THR A 401 5.24 16.46 25.01
CA THR A 401 5.23 16.58 26.47
C THR A 401 3.82 16.40 27.08
N ALA A 402 3.76 16.18 28.40
CA ALA A 402 2.49 16.14 29.12
C ALA A 402 1.67 17.44 29.01
N ALA A 403 2.33 18.59 28.87
CA ALA A 403 1.69 19.88 28.64
C ALA A 403 1.01 19.92 27.27
N ASP A 404 1.66 19.38 26.22
CA ASP A 404 1.08 19.29 24.89
C ASP A 404 -0.16 18.39 24.87
N VAL A 405 -0.12 17.23 25.54
CA VAL A 405 -1.28 16.33 25.66
C VAL A 405 -2.44 17.03 26.34
N LYS A 406 -2.20 17.74 27.46
CA LYS A 406 -3.25 18.52 28.14
C LYS A 406 -3.82 19.65 27.29
N ALA A 407 -2.98 20.30 26.50
CA ALA A 407 -3.40 21.42 25.65
C ALA A 407 -4.15 20.97 24.39
N TYR A 408 -3.70 19.89 23.74
CA TYR A 408 -4.13 19.57 22.39
C TYR A 408 -4.89 18.23 22.24
N ALA A 409 -4.81 17.32 23.21
CA ALA A 409 -5.54 16.06 23.10
C ALA A 409 -7.06 16.21 23.36
N LEU A 410 -7.49 17.30 24.00
CA LEU A 410 -8.90 17.56 24.37
C LEU A 410 -9.65 18.41 23.34
N LEU A 411 -9.00 18.85 22.29
CA LEU A 411 -9.63 19.55 21.16
C LEU A 411 -10.22 18.52 20.18
#